data_09fa475fd886b8dc1a8dedc21481871e
#
_entry.id   09fa475fd886b8dc1a8dedc21481871e
#
_cell.length_a   1.000
_cell.length_b   1.000
_cell.length_c   1.000
_cell.angle_alpha   90.00
_cell.angle_beta   90.00
_cell.angle_gamma   90.00
#
_symmetry.space_group_name_H-M   'P 1'
#
loop_
_entity.id
_entity.type
_entity.pdbx_description
1 polymer ?
#
loop_
_entity_poly.entity_id
_entity_poly.type
_entity_poly.pdbx_seq_one_letter_code
_entity_poly.pdbx_strand_id
1 'polypeptide(L)'
;GEPTMNQMAVAEKGLMVIDGKGHGYSAHAATGEGKNAIYEAMKDIEWISRYQFEKTSDWLGNVTMQVTMISSGTQHNVVPDQCNWVADIRTNEHYTNEEVFEVIKQNLIGEVKARSFRLNPSFISGEHPVVKRGRDMGLKSYGSMTLSDQALMSFPTLKIGPGDSN
;
A
#
# COMPACT_ATOMS: atom_id res chain seq x y z
N GLY A 1 8.11 -22.11 8.10
CA GLY A 1 8.32 -21.90 6.67
C GLY A 1 7.07 -21.33 6.04
N GLU A 2 7.25 -20.51 5.05
CA GLU A 2 6.17 -19.86 4.33
C GLU A 2 5.59 -20.77 3.25
N PRO A 3 4.26 -20.81 3.01
CA PRO A 3 3.66 -21.67 1.99
C PRO A 3 3.92 -21.09 0.59
N THR A 4 4.84 -21.69 -0.16
CA THR A 4 5.22 -21.28 -1.52
C THR A 4 5.21 -22.43 -2.53
N MET A 5 4.59 -23.56 -2.19
CA MET A 5 4.65 -24.80 -3.00
C MET A 5 6.08 -25.18 -3.39
N ASN A 6 7.04 -24.96 -2.48
CA ASN A 6 8.48 -25.13 -2.68
C ASN A 6 9.07 -24.29 -3.83
N GLN A 7 8.41 -23.21 -4.27
CA GLN A 7 8.96 -22.27 -5.24
C GLN A 7 9.64 -21.09 -4.52
N MET A 8 10.50 -20.38 -5.23
CA MET A 8 11.28 -19.26 -4.71
C MET A 8 10.51 -17.95 -4.88
N ALA A 9 10.01 -17.33 -3.80
CA ALA A 9 9.57 -15.96 -3.83
C ALA A 9 10.80 -15.05 -3.75
N VAL A 10 11.19 -14.47 -4.89
CA VAL A 10 12.40 -13.64 -5.04
C VAL A 10 12.12 -12.16 -4.80
N ALA A 11 10.85 -11.79 -4.73
CA ALA A 11 10.38 -10.45 -4.41
C ALA A 11 9.08 -10.52 -3.62
N GLU A 12 8.86 -9.55 -2.71
CA GLU A 12 7.61 -9.38 -1.97
C GLU A 12 7.19 -7.92 -1.97
N LYS A 13 5.89 -7.67 -2.10
CA LYS A 13 5.36 -6.30 -1.94
C LYS A 13 5.57 -5.80 -0.51
N GLY A 14 5.94 -4.52 -0.40
CA GLY A 14 5.89 -3.80 0.86
C GLY A 14 4.45 -3.51 1.27
N LEU A 15 4.28 -3.06 2.51
CA LEU A 15 3.00 -2.64 3.07
C LEU A 15 3.14 -1.33 3.82
N MET A 16 2.29 -0.38 3.47
CA MET A 16 2.08 0.84 4.23
C MET A 16 0.58 1.10 4.36
N VAL A 17 0.12 1.39 5.57
CA VAL A 17 -1.25 1.82 5.82
C VAL A 17 -1.25 3.31 6.12
N ILE A 18 -2.12 4.05 5.44
CA ILE A 18 -2.26 5.49 5.59
C ILE A 18 -3.64 5.79 6.18
N ASP A 19 -3.66 6.60 7.24
CA ASP A 19 -4.84 7.26 7.75
C ASP A 19 -4.96 8.64 7.11
N GLY A 20 -6.11 8.94 6.52
CA GLY A 20 -6.39 10.21 5.89
C GLY A 20 -7.62 10.90 6.48
N LYS A 21 -7.65 12.23 6.40
CA LYS A 21 -8.70 13.06 6.98
C LYS A 21 -9.02 14.26 6.10
N GLY A 22 -10.25 14.30 5.61
CA GLY A 22 -10.83 15.49 5.01
C GLY A 22 -11.40 16.43 6.08
N HIS A 23 -11.15 17.73 5.96
CA HIS A 23 -11.60 18.75 6.88
C HIS A 23 -12.67 19.65 6.25
N GLY A 24 -13.70 19.92 7.02
CA GLY A 24 -14.76 20.85 6.70
C GLY A 24 -15.17 21.70 7.90
N TYR A 25 -16.37 22.24 7.87
CA TYR A 25 -17.04 22.85 9.03
C TYR A 25 -18.54 22.60 8.94
N SER A 26 -19.13 22.31 10.10
CA SER A 26 -20.54 21.90 10.21
C SER A 26 -21.50 23.07 9.98
N ALA A 27 -22.62 22.74 9.34
CA ALA A 27 -23.79 23.59 9.23
C ALA A 27 -25.05 22.73 9.08
N HIS A 28 -26.22 23.34 9.21
CA HIS A 28 -27.47 22.65 8.89
C HIS A 28 -27.58 22.49 7.37
N ALA A 29 -27.85 21.27 6.88
CA ALA A 29 -27.85 20.97 5.44
C ALA A 29 -28.77 21.87 4.59
N ALA A 30 -29.89 22.36 5.19
CA ALA A 30 -30.85 23.21 4.50
C ALA A 30 -30.39 24.67 4.30
N THR A 31 -29.33 25.11 4.99
CA THR A 31 -28.88 26.52 4.88
C THR A 31 -28.00 26.79 3.67
N GLY A 32 -27.45 25.74 3.05
CA GLY A 32 -26.45 25.88 2.00
C GLY A 32 -25.08 26.37 2.49
N GLU A 33 -24.93 26.55 3.81
CA GLU A 33 -23.69 26.92 4.47
C GLU A 33 -22.87 25.66 4.84
N GLY A 34 -21.65 25.88 5.34
CA GLY A 34 -20.76 24.82 5.73
C GLY A 34 -19.82 24.35 4.60
N LYS A 35 -18.80 23.60 4.99
CA LYS A 35 -17.88 22.94 4.08
C LYS A 35 -17.92 21.43 4.35
N ASN A 36 -18.40 20.67 3.38
CA ASN A 36 -18.61 19.23 3.58
C ASN A 36 -17.29 18.47 3.51
N ALA A 37 -16.87 17.89 4.65
CA ALA A 37 -15.65 17.10 4.73
C ALA A 37 -15.66 15.84 3.87
N ILE A 38 -16.83 15.27 3.56
CA ILE A 38 -16.95 14.14 2.61
C ILE A 38 -16.47 14.58 1.24
N TYR A 39 -16.91 15.75 0.75
CA TYR A 39 -16.50 16.23 -0.58
C TYR A 39 -15.02 16.60 -0.66
N GLU A 40 -14.43 17.03 0.45
CA GLU A 40 -12.99 17.24 0.52
C GLU A 40 -12.23 15.92 0.48
N ALA A 41 -12.64 14.93 1.28
CA ALA A 41 -12.05 13.60 1.27
C ALA A 41 -12.20 12.88 -0.09
N MET A 42 -13.31 13.09 -0.80
CA MET A 42 -13.52 12.52 -2.14
C MET A 42 -12.45 12.94 -3.14
N LYS A 43 -11.92 14.17 -3.05
CA LYS A 43 -10.83 14.64 -3.94
C LYS A 43 -9.56 13.83 -3.72
N ASP A 44 -9.22 13.58 -2.47
CA ASP A 44 -8.06 12.78 -2.09
C ASP A 44 -8.24 11.32 -2.52
N ILE A 45 -9.42 10.74 -2.27
CA ILE A 45 -9.76 9.37 -2.65
C ILE A 45 -9.76 9.20 -4.19
N GLU A 46 -10.26 10.20 -4.92
CA GLU A 46 -10.22 10.19 -6.39
C GLU A 46 -8.77 10.18 -6.90
N TRP A 47 -7.89 11.01 -6.32
CA TRP A 47 -6.49 11.01 -6.68
C TRP A 47 -5.84 9.66 -6.40
N ILE A 48 -6.03 9.09 -5.19
CA ILE A 48 -5.50 7.75 -4.81
C ILE A 48 -5.97 6.69 -5.81
N SER A 49 -7.23 6.74 -6.26
CA SER A 49 -7.80 5.73 -7.14
C SER A 49 -7.28 5.78 -8.58
N ARG A 50 -6.74 6.93 -9.01
CA ARG A 50 -6.32 7.17 -10.40
C ARG A 50 -4.81 7.26 -10.59
N TYR A 51 -4.09 7.66 -9.54
CA TYR A 51 -2.64 7.87 -9.66
C TYR A 51 -1.91 6.54 -9.85
N GLN A 52 -0.95 6.54 -10.77
CA GLN A 52 -0.09 5.39 -11.04
C GLN A 52 1.37 5.82 -10.95
N PHE A 53 2.14 5.06 -10.18
CA PHE A 53 3.59 5.23 -10.09
C PHE A 53 4.27 4.74 -11.37
N GLU A 54 5.32 5.44 -11.80
CA GLU A 54 5.98 5.20 -13.09
C GLU A 54 6.76 3.87 -13.15
N LYS A 55 7.44 3.50 -12.04
CA LYS A 55 8.30 2.31 -12.02
C LYS A 55 7.46 1.06 -11.75
N THR A 56 7.39 0.20 -12.75
CA THR A 56 6.71 -1.10 -12.68
C THR A 56 7.74 -2.20 -12.47
N SER A 57 7.46 -3.12 -11.57
CA SER A 57 8.27 -4.32 -11.30
C SER A 57 7.89 -5.46 -12.23
N ASP A 58 8.89 -6.17 -12.75
CA ASP A 58 8.68 -7.41 -13.50
C ASP A 58 8.12 -8.55 -12.61
N TRP A 59 8.39 -8.49 -11.29
CA TRP A 59 7.95 -9.49 -10.31
C TRP A 59 6.67 -9.11 -9.59
N LEU A 60 6.52 -7.84 -9.21
CA LEU A 60 5.47 -7.36 -8.32
C LEU A 60 4.44 -6.45 -9.01
N GLY A 61 4.68 -6.08 -10.27
CA GLY A 61 3.84 -5.12 -10.99
C GLY A 61 3.91 -3.70 -10.40
N ASN A 62 2.82 -2.96 -10.53
CA ASN A 62 2.73 -1.59 -10.08
C ASN A 62 2.60 -1.48 -8.55
N VAL A 63 2.97 -0.32 -8.00
CA VAL A 63 2.49 0.12 -6.68
C VAL A 63 0.96 0.17 -6.73
N THR A 64 0.30 -0.40 -5.74
CA THR A 64 -1.17 -0.36 -5.65
C THR A 64 -1.61 0.40 -4.42
N MET A 65 -2.67 1.21 -4.59
CA MET A 65 -3.27 2.02 -3.54
C MET A 65 -4.78 1.75 -3.51
N GLN A 66 -5.32 1.36 -2.36
CA GLN A 66 -6.74 1.07 -2.20
C GLN A 66 -7.27 1.73 -0.93
N VAL A 67 -8.28 2.58 -1.07
CA VAL A 67 -9.03 3.05 0.10
C VAL A 67 -9.97 1.94 0.55
N THR A 68 -9.76 1.45 1.77
CA THR A 68 -10.44 0.26 2.30
C THR A 68 -11.46 0.57 3.39
N MET A 69 -11.38 1.79 3.98
CA MET A 69 -12.31 2.24 5.01
C MET A 69 -12.63 3.72 4.81
N ILE A 70 -13.87 4.12 5.10
CA ILE A 70 -14.30 5.51 5.13
C ILE A 70 -15.40 5.69 6.19
N SER A 71 -15.35 6.80 6.93
CA SER A 71 -16.38 7.15 7.91
C SER A 71 -16.54 8.66 8.03
N SER A 72 -17.80 9.14 8.07
CA SER A 72 -18.15 10.54 8.23
C SER A 72 -19.62 10.72 8.58
N GLY A 73 -19.94 11.89 9.18
CA GLY A 73 -21.31 12.28 9.51
C GLY A 73 -21.91 11.54 10.69
N THR A 74 -22.87 12.16 11.37
CA THR A 74 -23.59 11.60 12.52
C THR A 74 -25.10 11.76 12.41
N GLN A 75 -25.57 12.75 11.60
CA GLN A 75 -26.97 13.08 11.43
C GLN A 75 -27.23 13.45 9.96
N HIS A 76 -28.41 13.09 9.44
CA HIS A 76 -28.78 13.29 8.04
C HIS A 76 -28.92 14.79 7.63
N ASN A 77 -29.15 15.67 8.57
CA ASN A 77 -29.37 17.10 8.35
C ASN A 77 -28.19 18.00 8.77
N VAL A 78 -27.03 17.42 9.05
CA VAL A 78 -25.80 18.15 9.43
C VAL A 78 -24.70 17.89 8.41
N VAL A 79 -24.14 18.96 7.85
CA VAL A 79 -22.94 18.90 7.02
C VAL A 79 -21.75 18.47 7.89
N PRO A 80 -21.04 17.36 7.57
CA PRO A 80 -19.98 16.86 8.43
C PRO A 80 -18.70 17.73 8.31
N ASP A 81 -18.06 17.94 9.44
CA ASP A 81 -16.80 18.68 9.57
C ASP A 81 -15.55 17.81 9.43
N GLN A 82 -15.70 16.49 9.51
CA GLN A 82 -14.61 15.51 9.36
C GLN A 82 -15.05 14.30 8.55
N CYS A 83 -14.15 13.82 7.70
CA CYS A 83 -14.26 12.56 7.00
C CYS A 83 -12.95 11.80 7.10
N ASN A 84 -12.96 10.65 7.77
CA ASN A 84 -11.77 9.81 7.94
C ASN A 84 -11.80 8.66 6.93
N TRP A 85 -10.63 8.33 6.39
CA TRP A 85 -10.46 7.19 5.50
C TRP A 85 -9.13 6.48 5.76
N VAL A 86 -9.05 5.23 5.34
CA VAL A 86 -7.83 4.41 5.47
C VAL A 86 -7.51 3.82 4.11
N ALA A 87 -6.23 3.87 3.72
CA ALA A 87 -5.74 3.23 2.51
C ALA A 87 -4.67 2.18 2.82
N ASP A 88 -4.78 1.02 2.13
CA ASP A 88 -3.75 -0.02 2.03
C ASP A 88 -2.89 0.28 0.80
N ILE A 89 -1.58 0.42 1.01
CA ILE A 89 -0.60 0.71 -0.04
C ILE A 89 0.36 -0.46 -0.14
N ARG A 90 0.53 -0.97 -1.36
CA ARG A 90 1.48 -2.06 -1.65
C ARG A 90 2.57 -1.57 -2.60
N THR A 91 3.77 -1.43 -2.07
CA THR A 91 4.94 -0.95 -2.83
C THR A 91 5.67 -2.09 -3.52
N ASN A 92 6.44 -1.79 -4.55
CA ASN A 92 7.35 -2.71 -5.23
C ASN A 92 8.81 -2.34 -4.95
N GLU A 93 9.76 -3.17 -5.34
CA GLU A 93 11.19 -3.03 -5.03
C GLU A 93 11.87 -1.78 -5.61
N HIS A 94 11.17 -1.01 -6.44
CA HIS A 94 11.69 0.23 -7.02
C HIS A 94 11.42 1.47 -6.18
N TYR A 95 10.66 1.30 -5.06
CA TYR A 95 10.28 2.39 -4.15
C TYR A 95 10.37 1.96 -2.70
N THR A 96 10.85 2.83 -1.85
CA THR A 96 10.63 2.71 -0.40
C THR A 96 9.22 3.19 -0.03
N ASN A 97 8.72 2.77 1.13
CA ASN A 97 7.43 3.25 1.63
C ASN A 97 7.45 4.77 1.87
N GLU A 98 8.59 5.31 2.30
CA GLU A 98 8.80 6.75 2.51
C GLU A 98 8.68 7.54 1.20
N GLU A 99 9.32 7.08 0.11
CA GLU A 99 9.23 7.73 -1.20
C GLU A 99 7.80 7.76 -1.73
N VAL A 100 7.07 6.64 -1.61
CA VAL A 100 5.66 6.55 -2.01
C VAL A 100 4.80 7.50 -1.16
N PHE A 101 5.03 7.56 0.17
CA PHE A 101 4.28 8.43 1.06
C PHE A 101 4.50 9.91 0.75
N GLU A 102 5.73 10.33 0.46
CA GLU A 102 6.01 11.74 0.11
C GLU A 102 5.27 12.17 -1.17
N VAL A 103 5.20 11.30 -2.19
CA VAL A 103 4.40 11.57 -3.40
C VAL A 103 2.92 11.72 -3.05
N ILE A 104 2.37 10.82 -2.24
CA ILE A 104 0.97 10.88 -1.80
C ILE A 104 0.71 12.19 -1.05
N LYS A 105 1.53 12.49 -0.04
CA LYS A 105 1.39 13.67 0.82
C LYS A 105 1.43 14.99 0.05
N GLN A 106 2.26 15.09 -1.00
CA GLN A 106 2.38 16.29 -1.83
C GLN A 106 1.16 16.52 -2.74
N ASN A 107 0.37 15.52 -3.01
CA ASN A 107 -0.76 15.59 -3.93
C ASN A 107 -2.13 15.59 -3.27
N LEU A 108 -2.22 15.24 -1.99
CA LEU A 108 -3.46 15.26 -1.25
C LEU A 108 -3.70 16.63 -0.57
N ILE A 109 -4.97 17.00 -0.42
CA ILE A 109 -5.41 18.27 0.19
C ILE A 109 -5.62 18.09 1.69
N GLY A 110 -6.12 16.92 2.10
CA GLY A 110 -6.41 16.58 3.47
C GLY A 110 -5.16 16.23 4.29
N GLU A 111 -5.36 16.01 5.55
CA GLU A 111 -4.31 15.50 6.44
C GLU A 111 -4.08 14.02 6.19
N VAL A 112 -2.82 13.59 6.06
CA VAL A 112 -2.46 12.19 5.90
C VAL A 112 -1.32 11.80 6.82
N LYS A 113 -1.39 10.56 7.34
CA LYS A 113 -0.39 9.99 8.23
C LYS A 113 -0.16 8.52 7.92
N ALA A 114 1.08 8.13 7.64
CA ALA A 114 1.44 6.73 7.58
C ALA A 114 1.54 6.13 9.00
N ARG A 115 1.00 4.93 9.20
CA ARG A 115 1.10 4.21 10.48
C ARG A 115 2.52 3.70 10.73
N SER A 116 3.21 3.27 9.68
CA SER A 116 4.58 2.78 9.75
C SER A 116 5.20 2.72 8.35
N PHE A 117 6.51 2.92 8.25
CA PHE A 117 7.29 2.76 7.02
C PHE A 117 8.14 1.49 7.00
N ARG A 118 8.22 0.76 8.11
CA ARG A 118 9.21 -0.32 8.31
C ARG A 118 9.04 -1.54 7.41
N LEU A 119 7.86 -1.76 6.84
CA LEU A 119 7.54 -2.93 6.02
C LEU A 119 7.79 -2.65 4.54
N ASN A 120 9.05 -2.37 4.19
CA ASN A 120 9.47 -2.12 2.82
C ASN A 120 9.39 -3.39 1.96
N PRO A 121 9.30 -3.27 0.62
CA PRO A 121 9.38 -4.42 -0.27
C PRO A 121 10.76 -5.10 -0.15
N SER A 122 10.79 -6.38 -0.39
CA SER A 122 12.03 -7.17 -0.45
C SER A 122 12.31 -7.66 -1.86
N PHE A 123 13.59 -7.81 -2.20
CA PHE A 123 14.02 -8.33 -3.49
C PHE A 123 15.39 -9.00 -3.39
N ILE A 124 15.57 -10.13 -4.08
CA ILE A 124 16.85 -10.79 -4.28
C ILE A 124 17.09 -11.01 -5.78
N SER A 125 18.29 -10.62 -6.24
CA SER A 125 18.68 -10.77 -7.65
C SER A 125 18.63 -12.24 -8.11
N GLY A 126 18.16 -12.47 -9.33
CA GLY A 126 18.24 -13.76 -10.00
C GLY A 126 19.67 -14.29 -10.19
N GLU A 127 20.66 -13.40 -10.12
CA GLU A 127 22.08 -13.73 -10.18
C GLU A 127 22.69 -14.13 -8.84
N HIS A 128 21.95 -13.97 -7.75
CA HIS A 128 22.43 -14.38 -6.43
C HIS A 128 22.66 -15.91 -6.36
N PRO A 129 23.76 -16.39 -5.75
CA PRO A 129 24.11 -17.81 -5.73
C PRO A 129 22.99 -18.73 -5.23
N VAL A 130 22.25 -18.31 -4.21
CA VAL A 130 21.11 -19.08 -3.66
C VAL A 130 19.99 -19.24 -4.70
N VAL A 131 19.66 -18.18 -5.47
CA VAL A 131 18.63 -18.24 -6.51
C VAL A 131 19.09 -19.10 -7.68
N LYS A 132 20.36 -18.97 -8.10
CA LYS A 132 20.96 -19.85 -9.12
C LYS A 132 20.86 -21.30 -8.72
N ARG A 133 21.27 -21.63 -7.49
CA ARG A 133 21.20 -22.99 -6.97
C ARG A 133 19.77 -23.55 -6.95
N GLY A 134 18.80 -22.73 -6.55
CA GLY A 134 17.39 -23.14 -6.60
C GLY A 134 16.92 -23.45 -8.02
N ARG A 135 17.29 -22.61 -9.01
CA ARG A 135 17.00 -22.88 -10.44
C ARG A 135 17.64 -24.18 -10.92
N ASP A 136 18.90 -24.46 -10.55
CA ASP A 136 19.59 -25.73 -10.88
C ASP A 136 18.84 -26.94 -10.30
N MET A 137 18.14 -26.77 -9.20
CA MET A 137 17.27 -27.79 -8.57
C MET A 137 15.86 -27.85 -9.19
N GLY A 138 15.58 -27.06 -10.22
CA GLY A 138 14.28 -27.04 -10.90
C GLY A 138 13.22 -26.17 -10.23
N LEU A 139 13.57 -25.34 -9.24
CA LEU A 139 12.63 -24.42 -8.58
C LEU A 139 12.36 -23.20 -9.46
N LYS A 140 11.10 -22.77 -9.51
CA LYS A 140 10.69 -21.56 -10.23
C LYS A 140 10.78 -20.35 -9.30
N SER A 141 11.07 -19.18 -9.88
CA SER A 141 11.02 -17.90 -9.20
C SER A 141 9.70 -17.18 -9.45
N TYR A 142 9.19 -16.47 -8.46
CA TYR A 142 7.98 -15.63 -8.59
C TYR A 142 8.04 -14.43 -7.64
N GLY A 143 7.19 -13.42 -7.88
CA GLY A 143 6.93 -12.30 -6.98
C GLY A 143 5.72 -12.58 -6.08
N SER A 144 5.88 -12.44 -4.77
CA SER A 144 4.80 -12.61 -3.79
C SER A 144 4.05 -11.29 -3.58
N MET A 145 2.72 -11.32 -3.70
CA MET A 145 1.87 -10.18 -3.41
C MET A 145 1.63 -9.99 -1.91
N THR A 146 1.98 -11.00 -1.10
CA THR A 146 1.87 -10.99 0.36
C THR A 146 3.21 -10.70 1.01
N LEU A 147 3.14 -10.11 2.20
CA LEU A 147 4.29 -9.75 3.02
C LEU A 147 4.66 -10.88 3.98
N SER A 148 5.94 -11.02 4.27
CA SER A 148 6.48 -11.90 5.32
C SER A 148 7.51 -11.17 6.18
N ASP A 149 8.15 -11.88 7.11
CA ASP A 149 9.23 -11.34 7.95
C ASP A 149 10.43 -10.82 7.16
N GLN A 150 10.54 -11.14 5.86
CA GLN A 150 11.58 -10.62 4.97
C GLN A 150 11.60 -9.08 4.92
N ALA A 151 10.45 -8.42 5.05
CA ALA A 151 10.36 -6.96 5.10
C ALA A 151 11.15 -6.32 6.25
N LEU A 152 11.52 -7.10 7.27
CA LEU A 152 12.27 -6.65 8.44
C LEU A 152 13.77 -7.00 8.35
N MET A 153 14.19 -7.67 7.29
CA MET A 153 15.58 -8.11 7.10
C MET A 153 16.34 -7.10 6.25
N SER A 154 17.53 -6.68 6.70
CA SER A 154 18.40 -5.72 6.01
C SER A 154 19.35 -6.34 5.00
N PHE A 155 19.24 -7.64 4.74
CA PHE A 155 20.06 -8.40 3.80
C PHE A 155 19.20 -9.12 2.76
N PRO A 156 19.74 -9.50 1.59
CA PRO A 156 19.01 -10.23 0.57
C PRO A 156 18.44 -11.53 1.11
N THR A 157 17.16 -11.73 0.94
CA THR A 157 16.41 -12.88 1.44
C THR A 157 15.56 -13.51 0.37
N LEU A 158 15.21 -14.76 0.56
CA LEU A 158 14.41 -15.57 -0.32
C LEU A 158 13.39 -16.35 0.52
N LYS A 159 12.13 -16.29 0.14
CA LYS A 159 11.07 -17.06 0.79
C LYS A 159 10.85 -18.37 0.05
N ILE A 160 10.87 -19.47 0.80
CA ILE A 160 10.59 -20.82 0.30
C ILE A 160 9.99 -21.69 1.41
N GLY A 161 9.03 -22.51 1.07
CA GLY A 161 8.46 -23.50 1.99
C GLY A 161 7.40 -24.38 1.34
N PRO A 162 7.03 -25.49 1.99
CA PRO A 162 5.98 -26.39 1.51
C PRO A 162 4.58 -25.78 1.70
N GLY A 163 3.61 -26.31 0.96
CA GLY A 163 2.21 -25.92 1.07
C GLY A 163 1.83 -24.74 0.17
N ASP A 164 0.54 -24.45 0.13
CA ASP A 164 -0.09 -23.38 -0.62
C ASP A 164 -0.58 -22.29 0.36
N SER A 165 -0.54 -21.04 -0.05
CA SER A 165 -1.05 -19.89 0.72
C SER A 165 -2.54 -19.60 0.49
N ASN A 166 -3.22 -20.40 -0.33
CA ASN A 166 -4.67 -20.27 -0.60
C ASN A 166 -5.53 -20.99 0.43
#